data_0aef79ea552d7ad4f876ce4e835a946f
#
_entry.id   0aef79ea552d7ad4f876ce4e835a946f
#
_cell.length_a   1.000
_cell.length_b   1.000
_cell.length_c   1.000
_cell.angle_alpha   90.00
_cell.angle_beta   90.00
_cell.angle_gamma   90.00
#
_symmetry.space_group_name_H-M   'P 1'
#
loop_
_entity.id
_entity.type
_entity.pdbx_description
1 polymer ?
#
loop_
_entity_poly.entity_id
_entity_poly.type
_entity_poly.pdbx_seq_one_letter_code
_entity_poly.pdbx_strand_id
1 'polypeptide(L)'
;MKHFSLLFIVSVFILSAPASTQAQSHGPYDAAHNLGESAFQNPLASVSAKRPRMRDYGIRTGVMQPGPLNAITDVKGVSVGHVTLVEGDSVRTGVTAIIPHPGNIFREKVPAAFWAGNGFGKLAGSTQIKELGNIETPVILTNTLSVSAGVEGLVTYTLERSGNGDVQSVNAVVGETNDGELNDIRGRHVKAAHILDALKKAAPGPVAEGNVGAGTGT
;
A
#
# COMPACT_ATOMS: atom_id res chain seq x y z
N MET A 1 -4.39 -15.61 -48.07
CA MET A 1 -4.44 -14.91 -46.78
C MET A 1 -3.21 -15.36 -45.97
N LYS A 2 -2.23 -14.47 -45.83
CA LYS A 2 -0.94 -14.79 -45.18
C LYS A 2 -0.99 -14.34 -43.74
N HIS A 3 -0.81 -15.29 -42.82
CA HIS A 3 -0.69 -15.00 -41.38
C HIS A 3 0.68 -14.37 -41.08
N PHE A 4 0.70 -13.14 -40.60
CA PHE A 4 1.87 -12.51 -40.00
C PHE A 4 1.88 -12.82 -38.51
N SER A 5 2.78 -13.70 -38.08
CA SER A 5 3.11 -13.88 -36.68
C SER A 5 4.09 -12.77 -36.28
N LEU A 6 3.67 -11.90 -35.37
CA LEU A 6 4.52 -10.88 -34.76
C LEU A 6 5.22 -11.48 -33.55
N LEU A 7 6.52 -11.74 -33.70
CA LEU A 7 7.37 -12.25 -32.65
C LEU A 7 7.86 -11.08 -31.78
N PHE A 8 7.40 -10.96 -30.53
CA PHE A 8 7.93 -10.00 -29.56
C PHE A 8 9.17 -10.58 -28.90
N ILE A 9 10.35 -10.03 -29.22
CA ILE A 9 11.59 -10.34 -28.52
C ILE A 9 11.71 -9.35 -27.35
N VAL A 10 11.58 -9.85 -26.13
CA VAL A 10 11.89 -9.09 -24.91
C VAL A 10 13.37 -9.32 -24.60
N SER A 11 14.19 -8.32 -24.86
CA SER A 11 15.61 -8.34 -24.46
C SER A 11 15.73 -7.95 -23.01
N VAL A 12 16.08 -8.90 -22.15
CA VAL A 12 16.44 -8.67 -20.74
C VAL A 12 17.95 -8.41 -20.68
N PHE A 13 18.34 -7.18 -20.39
CA PHE A 13 19.73 -6.86 -20.02
C PHE A 13 19.95 -7.15 -18.54
N ILE A 14 20.73 -8.19 -18.25
CA ILE A 14 21.22 -8.47 -16.89
C ILE A 14 22.56 -7.75 -16.74
N LEU A 15 22.59 -6.68 -15.96
CA LEU A 15 23.85 -6.11 -15.46
C LEU A 15 24.25 -6.88 -14.20
N SER A 16 25.29 -7.66 -14.30
CA SER A 16 25.96 -8.30 -13.16
C SER A 16 26.89 -7.30 -12.48
N ALA A 17 26.63 -6.99 -11.21
CA ALA A 17 27.58 -6.33 -10.34
C ALA A 17 28.42 -7.38 -9.60
N PRO A 18 29.74 -7.15 -9.38
CA PRO A 18 30.59 -8.13 -8.73
C PRO A 18 30.37 -8.15 -7.21
N ALA A 19 30.26 -9.37 -6.68
CA ALA A 19 30.32 -9.63 -5.25
C ALA A 19 31.77 -9.59 -4.78
N SER A 20 32.04 -8.88 -3.69
CA SER A 20 32.96 -9.32 -2.63
C SER A 20 33.12 -8.22 -1.57
N THR A 21 32.74 -8.49 -0.36
CA THR A 21 33.55 -8.11 0.81
C THR A 21 33.26 -9.06 1.97
N GLN A 22 34.29 -9.72 2.43
CA GLN A 22 34.32 -10.66 3.54
C GLN A 22 33.94 -9.97 4.85
N ALA A 23 33.07 -10.60 5.64
CA ALA A 23 32.85 -10.25 7.03
C ALA A 23 34.04 -10.74 7.89
N GLN A 24 34.67 -9.84 8.59
CA GLN A 24 35.61 -10.15 9.66
C GLN A 24 34.85 -10.44 10.95
N SER A 25 35.12 -11.62 11.51
CA SER A 25 34.66 -12.04 12.83
C SER A 25 35.45 -11.29 13.92
N HIS A 26 34.74 -10.60 14.81
CA HIS A 26 35.30 -10.21 16.09
C HIS A 26 34.65 -11.02 17.22
N GLY A 27 35.52 -11.64 18.02
CA GLY A 27 35.20 -12.52 19.12
C GLY A 27 34.63 -11.79 20.38
N PRO A 28 34.49 -12.53 21.49
CA PRO A 28 33.46 -12.28 22.49
C PRO A 28 33.83 -11.21 23.51
N TYR A 29 32.89 -10.35 23.84
CA TYR A 29 32.93 -9.56 25.06
C TYR A 29 31.97 -10.18 26.09
N ASP A 30 32.57 -10.99 26.98
CA ASP A 30 31.97 -11.29 28.28
C ASP A 30 32.25 -10.12 29.22
N ALA A 31 31.25 -9.46 29.69
CA ALA A 31 31.27 -8.69 30.93
C ALA A 31 29.86 -8.66 31.54
N ALA A 32 29.65 -9.61 32.48
CA ALA A 32 28.49 -9.58 33.34
C ALA A 32 28.54 -8.30 34.20
N HIS A 33 27.55 -7.45 34.10
CA HIS A 33 27.16 -6.51 35.14
C HIS A 33 25.67 -6.66 35.41
N ASN A 34 25.40 -7.37 36.52
CA ASN A 34 24.16 -7.28 37.26
C ASN A 34 23.93 -5.82 37.67
N LEU A 35 23.03 -5.14 36.99
CA LEU A 35 22.41 -3.91 37.50
C LEU A 35 20.92 -4.18 37.58
N GLY A 36 20.40 -3.96 38.80
CA GLY A 36 19.04 -4.30 39.24
C GLY A 36 17.93 -3.85 38.26
N GLU A 37 16.89 -4.64 38.27
CA GLU A 37 15.58 -4.29 37.71
C GLU A 37 15.03 -3.06 38.43
N SER A 38 15.42 -1.88 38.02
CA SER A 38 14.65 -0.67 38.29
C SER A 38 13.80 -0.44 37.06
N ALA A 39 12.49 -0.55 37.25
CA ALA A 39 11.45 -0.28 36.29
C ALA A 39 11.77 0.96 35.44
N PHE A 40 12.25 0.76 34.23
CA PHE A 40 12.13 1.75 33.16
C PHE A 40 10.64 1.83 32.82
N GLN A 41 9.88 2.54 33.63
CA GLN A 41 8.59 3.04 33.20
C GLN A 41 8.87 3.94 32.01
N ASN A 42 8.46 3.47 30.82
CA ASN A 42 8.54 4.22 29.59
C ASN A 42 7.66 5.47 29.73
N PRO A 43 8.24 6.69 29.88
CA PRO A 43 7.43 7.90 30.08
C PRO A 43 6.68 8.33 28.82
N LEU A 44 6.74 7.56 27.73
CA LEU A 44 6.07 7.85 26.47
C LEU A 44 4.69 7.20 26.32
N ALA A 45 4.18 6.49 27.34
CA ALA A 45 2.91 5.76 27.25
C ALA A 45 1.65 6.61 27.49
N SER A 46 1.72 7.93 27.68
CA SER A 46 0.54 8.73 28.02
C SER A 46 0.43 10.11 27.39
N VAL A 47 1.09 10.39 26.30
CA VAL A 47 0.79 11.58 25.52
C VAL A 47 0.48 11.15 24.09
N SER A 48 -0.81 11.09 23.75
CA SER A 48 -1.27 11.18 22.36
C SER A 48 -0.92 12.60 21.83
N ALA A 49 0.35 12.95 21.83
CA ALA A 49 0.84 14.13 21.20
C ALA A 49 0.65 13.90 19.70
N LYS A 50 -0.27 14.66 19.11
CA LYS A 50 -0.46 14.72 17.64
C LYS A 50 0.92 14.90 17.03
N ARG A 51 1.42 13.87 16.33
CA ARG A 51 2.72 13.95 15.66
C ARG A 51 2.69 15.12 14.68
N PRO A 52 3.65 16.06 14.74
CA PRO A 52 3.64 17.21 13.86
C PRO A 52 3.86 16.74 12.43
N ARG A 53 3.16 17.35 11.50
CA ARG A 53 3.33 17.13 10.05
C ARG A 53 4.44 18.04 9.52
N MET A 54 4.98 17.75 8.32
CA MET A 54 6.03 18.57 7.70
C MET A 54 5.67 20.05 7.64
N ARG A 55 4.39 20.37 7.40
CA ARG A 55 3.91 21.76 7.35
C ARG A 55 3.96 22.48 8.70
N ASP A 56 3.84 21.75 9.81
CA ASP A 56 3.96 22.31 11.16
C ASP A 56 5.40 22.77 11.43
N TYR A 57 6.37 22.21 10.72
CA TYR A 57 7.77 22.64 10.71
C TYR A 57 8.08 23.70 9.64
N GLY A 58 7.06 24.24 8.97
CA GLY A 58 7.26 25.25 7.90
C GLY A 58 7.68 24.65 6.56
N ILE A 59 7.82 23.35 6.43
CA ILE A 59 8.21 22.68 5.18
C ILE A 59 6.97 22.59 4.28
N ARG A 60 6.98 23.35 3.19
CA ARG A 60 5.89 23.40 2.20
C ARG A 60 6.33 22.73 0.91
N THR A 61 5.59 21.69 0.51
CA THR A 61 5.79 20.99 -0.77
C THR A 61 4.71 21.41 -1.76
N GLY A 62 5.10 21.55 -3.03
CA GLY A 62 4.20 21.96 -4.10
C GLY A 62 3.85 23.46 -4.07
N VAL A 63 3.14 23.88 -5.12
CA VAL A 63 2.75 25.28 -5.34
C VAL A 63 1.29 25.57 -5.00
N MET A 64 0.47 24.53 -4.87
CA MET A 64 -0.95 24.65 -4.57
C MET A 64 -1.21 24.71 -3.06
N GLN A 65 -2.24 25.42 -2.68
CA GLN A 65 -2.69 25.44 -1.28
C GLN A 65 -3.37 24.09 -0.95
N PRO A 66 -3.09 23.51 0.23
CA PRO A 66 -3.78 22.30 0.66
C PRO A 66 -5.23 22.60 1.04
N GLY A 67 -6.08 21.57 1.01
CA GLY A 67 -7.39 21.62 1.63
C GLY A 67 -7.31 21.63 3.18
N PRO A 68 -8.48 21.70 3.86
CA PRO A 68 -8.55 21.84 5.32
C PRO A 68 -7.85 20.71 6.10
N LEU A 69 -7.89 19.49 5.59
CA LEU A 69 -7.28 18.31 6.21
C LEU A 69 -5.85 18.06 5.68
N ASN A 70 -5.49 18.72 4.56
CA ASN A 70 -4.29 18.40 3.79
C ASN A 70 -4.19 16.87 3.53
N ALA A 71 -5.28 16.29 3.09
CA ALA A 71 -5.47 14.87 2.83
C ALA A 71 -6.31 14.64 1.57
N ILE A 72 -6.22 13.44 0.98
CA ILE A 72 -7.02 13.09 -0.21
C ILE A 72 -8.53 13.18 0.06
N THR A 73 -8.95 13.02 1.30
CA THR A 73 -10.33 13.14 1.77
C THR A 73 -10.86 14.57 1.81
N ASP A 74 -10.04 15.58 1.51
CA ASP A 74 -10.52 16.92 1.19
C ASP A 74 -11.37 16.93 -0.10
N VAL A 75 -11.17 15.95 -0.98
CA VAL A 75 -12.04 15.72 -2.13
C VAL A 75 -13.35 15.10 -1.67
N LYS A 76 -14.45 15.81 -1.90
CA LYS A 76 -15.79 15.35 -1.46
C LYS A 76 -16.12 13.98 -2.02
N GLY A 77 -16.50 13.06 -1.14
CA GLY A 77 -16.89 11.68 -1.49
C GLY A 77 -15.75 10.67 -1.37
N VAL A 78 -14.49 11.12 -1.32
CA VAL A 78 -13.36 10.23 -1.10
C VAL A 78 -13.32 9.73 0.34
N SER A 79 -13.11 8.44 0.50
CA SER A 79 -12.94 7.78 1.81
C SER A 79 -11.67 6.94 1.81
N VAL A 80 -11.01 6.86 2.97
CA VAL A 80 -9.78 6.07 3.17
C VAL A 80 -9.95 5.16 4.37
N GLY A 81 -9.53 3.90 4.23
CA GLY A 81 -9.51 2.92 5.31
C GLY A 81 -8.20 2.17 5.38
N HIS A 82 -7.84 1.74 6.58
CA HIS A 82 -6.59 1.04 6.84
C HIS A 82 -6.79 -0.25 7.62
N VAL A 83 -5.99 -1.25 7.31
CA VAL A 83 -5.71 -2.40 8.17
C VAL A 83 -4.21 -2.46 8.37
N THR A 84 -3.78 -2.41 9.62
CA THR A 84 -2.37 -2.50 10.01
C THR A 84 -2.14 -3.84 10.70
N LEU A 85 -1.14 -4.59 10.26
CA LEU A 85 -0.73 -5.87 10.82
C LEU A 85 0.63 -5.72 11.48
N VAL A 86 0.64 -5.86 12.81
CA VAL A 86 1.83 -5.84 13.64
C VAL A 86 1.75 -7.06 14.55
N GLU A 87 2.52 -8.10 14.25
CA GLU A 87 2.49 -9.36 14.97
C GLU A 87 3.92 -9.82 15.27
N GLY A 88 4.20 -10.18 16.52
CA GLY A 88 5.53 -10.55 16.97
C GLY A 88 6.59 -9.54 16.54
N ASP A 89 7.78 -10.03 16.25
CA ASP A 89 8.93 -9.19 15.87
C ASP A 89 9.09 -9.01 14.37
N SER A 90 8.41 -9.81 13.55
CA SER A 90 8.67 -9.90 12.12
C SER A 90 7.53 -9.41 11.21
N VAL A 91 6.30 -9.29 11.69
CA VAL A 91 5.18 -8.85 10.84
C VAL A 91 4.93 -7.36 11.02
N ARG A 92 5.22 -6.61 9.96
CA ARG A 92 5.01 -5.15 9.88
C ARG A 92 4.51 -4.81 8.48
N THR A 93 3.20 -4.88 8.28
CA THR A 93 2.58 -4.73 6.96
C THR A 93 1.16 -4.20 7.07
N GLY A 94 0.47 -4.04 5.96
CA GLY A 94 -0.93 -3.62 6.00
C GLY A 94 -1.55 -3.34 4.64
N VAL A 95 -2.73 -2.76 4.71
CA VAL A 95 -3.56 -2.40 3.56
C VAL A 95 -4.09 -0.98 3.73
N THR A 96 -4.06 -0.21 2.67
CA THR A 96 -4.79 1.04 2.55
C THR A 96 -5.80 0.92 1.41
N ALA A 97 -7.06 1.21 1.70
CA ALA A 97 -8.15 1.27 0.72
C ALA A 97 -8.54 2.73 0.48
N ILE A 98 -8.68 3.12 -0.79
CA ILE A 98 -9.15 4.44 -1.21
C ILE A 98 -10.41 4.24 -2.04
N ILE A 99 -11.53 4.78 -1.57
CA ILE A 99 -12.83 4.73 -2.24
C ILE A 99 -13.10 6.12 -2.84
N PRO A 100 -13.12 6.27 -4.17
CA PRO A 100 -13.26 7.57 -4.83
C PRO A 100 -14.63 8.25 -4.60
N HIS A 101 -15.71 7.48 -4.48
CA HIS A 101 -17.05 7.96 -4.18
C HIS A 101 -17.91 6.83 -3.58
N PRO A 102 -19.01 7.15 -2.87
CA PRO A 102 -19.82 6.16 -2.15
C PRO A 102 -20.71 5.27 -3.03
N GLY A 103 -20.85 5.58 -4.32
CA GLY A 103 -21.68 4.85 -5.27
C GLY A 103 -21.08 3.51 -5.69
N ASN A 104 -21.68 2.89 -6.71
CA ASN A 104 -21.17 1.69 -7.33
C ASN A 104 -20.12 2.05 -8.40
N ILE A 105 -18.84 2.02 -8.03
CA ILE A 105 -17.72 2.44 -8.89
C ILE A 105 -17.66 1.63 -10.19
N PHE A 106 -18.07 0.36 -10.16
CA PHE A 106 -18.13 -0.46 -11.36
C PHE A 106 -19.11 0.10 -12.41
N ARG A 107 -20.24 0.62 -11.96
CA ARG A 107 -21.29 1.23 -12.81
C ARG A 107 -21.00 2.70 -13.10
N GLU A 108 -20.44 3.41 -12.15
CA GLU A 108 -20.11 4.83 -12.21
C GLU A 108 -18.58 5.00 -12.17
N LYS A 109 -17.94 4.65 -13.30
CA LYS A 109 -16.46 4.64 -13.39
C LYS A 109 -15.88 6.04 -13.17
N VAL A 110 -14.70 6.06 -12.55
CA VAL A 110 -13.99 7.31 -12.24
C VAL A 110 -12.87 7.55 -13.25
N PRO A 111 -12.78 8.74 -13.87
CA PRO A 111 -11.64 9.10 -14.68
C PRO A 111 -10.34 8.94 -13.90
N ALA A 112 -9.35 8.30 -14.50
CA ALA A 112 -8.09 8.00 -13.86
C ALA A 112 -6.93 8.02 -14.84
N ALA A 113 -5.74 8.36 -14.31
CA ALA A 113 -4.48 8.23 -15.02
C ALA A 113 -3.42 7.75 -14.03
N PHE A 114 -2.36 7.15 -14.53
CA PHE A 114 -1.18 6.83 -13.74
C PHE A 114 0.09 7.19 -14.50
N TRP A 115 1.14 7.37 -13.75
CA TRP A 115 2.48 7.54 -14.28
C TRP A 115 3.41 6.49 -13.67
N ALA A 116 4.12 5.75 -14.53
CA ALA A 116 5.08 4.74 -14.09
C ALA A 116 6.45 5.38 -13.89
N GLY A 117 6.86 5.54 -12.64
CA GLY A 117 8.18 6.09 -12.28
C GLY A 117 9.33 5.11 -12.50
N ASN A 118 9.04 3.81 -12.51
CA ASN A 118 10.01 2.74 -12.78
C ASN A 118 9.31 1.47 -13.26
N GLY A 119 10.08 0.48 -13.70
CA GLY A 119 9.56 -0.79 -14.21
C GLY A 119 9.39 -1.89 -13.16
N PHE A 120 9.77 -1.68 -11.90
CA PHE A 120 9.66 -2.68 -10.84
C PHE A 120 8.31 -2.64 -10.13
N GLY A 121 7.74 -1.45 -9.98
CA GLY A 121 6.47 -1.24 -9.30
C GLY A 121 5.33 -2.01 -9.95
N LYS A 122 4.53 -2.71 -9.14
CA LYS A 122 3.35 -3.42 -9.61
C LYS A 122 2.12 -2.54 -9.43
N LEU A 123 1.42 -2.30 -10.54
CA LEU A 123 0.11 -1.68 -10.55
C LEU A 123 -0.83 -2.59 -11.34
N ALA A 124 -1.58 -3.44 -10.65
CA ALA A 124 -2.66 -4.19 -11.26
C ALA A 124 -3.75 -3.22 -11.75
N GLY A 125 -4.41 -3.54 -12.85
CA GLY A 125 -5.43 -2.66 -13.45
C GLY A 125 -4.87 -1.55 -14.33
N SER A 126 -3.55 -1.40 -14.43
CA SER A 126 -2.90 -0.34 -15.22
C SER A 126 -3.29 -0.33 -16.69
N THR A 127 -3.55 -1.49 -17.28
CA THR A 127 -3.97 -1.58 -18.70
C THR A 127 -5.27 -0.83 -18.95
N GLN A 128 -6.30 -1.02 -18.11
CA GLN A 128 -7.56 -0.30 -18.26
C GLN A 128 -7.35 1.21 -18.08
N ILE A 129 -6.59 1.62 -17.07
CA ILE A 129 -6.32 3.04 -16.82
C ILE A 129 -5.64 3.67 -18.04
N LYS A 130 -4.63 2.98 -18.59
CA LYS A 130 -3.87 3.47 -19.74
C LYS A 130 -4.71 3.59 -21.01
N GLU A 131 -5.49 2.55 -21.31
CA GLU A 131 -6.21 2.45 -22.59
C GLU A 131 -7.61 3.08 -22.57
N LEU A 132 -8.28 3.09 -21.40
CA LEU A 132 -9.64 3.60 -21.24
C LEU A 132 -9.75 4.85 -20.36
N GLY A 133 -8.69 5.24 -19.66
CA GLY A 133 -8.67 6.47 -18.84
C GLY A 133 -9.58 6.43 -17.63
N ASN A 134 -9.95 5.26 -17.13
CA ASN A 134 -10.86 5.14 -15.99
C ASN A 134 -10.54 3.93 -15.11
N ILE A 135 -11.12 3.93 -13.89
CA ILE A 135 -11.13 2.81 -12.94
C ILE A 135 -12.56 2.40 -12.62
N GLU A 136 -12.74 1.12 -12.31
CA GLU A 136 -14.04 0.51 -11.97
C GLU A 136 -14.08 -0.15 -10.60
N THR A 137 -13.01 0.00 -9.82
CA THR A 137 -12.89 -0.49 -8.44
C THR A 137 -12.33 0.62 -7.55
N PRO A 138 -12.44 0.49 -6.22
CA PRO A 138 -11.56 1.21 -5.30
C PRO A 138 -10.10 0.95 -5.63
N VAL A 139 -9.20 1.78 -5.10
CA VAL A 139 -7.76 1.57 -5.19
C VAL A 139 -7.26 0.94 -3.88
N ILE A 140 -6.52 -0.15 -3.98
CA ILE A 140 -5.84 -0.79 -2.86
C ILE A 140 -4.34 -0.56 -2.96
N LEU A 141 -3.72 -0.23 -1.84
CA LEU A 141 -2.28 -0.28 -1.66
C LEU A 141 -1.95 -1.37 -0.63
N THR A 142 -0.94 -2.17 -0.91
CA THR A 142 -0.45 -3.24 -0.01
C THR A 142 0.97 -3.65 -0.39
N ASN A 143 1.57 -4.58 0.35
CA ASN A 143 2.94 -4.98 0.05
C ASN A 143 3.08 -5.72 -1.30
N THR A 144 4.30 -5.70 -1.81
CA THR A 144 4.71 -6.26 -3.11
C THR A 144 4.18 -7.69 -3.36
N LEU A 145 4.33 -8.60 -2.39
CA LEU A 145 3.93 -10.01 -2.57
C LEU A 145 2.45 -10.27 -2.27
N SER A 146 1.70 -9.26 -1.85
CA SER A 146 0.27 -9.36 -1.55
C SER A 146 -0.63 -8.62 -2.54
N VAL A 147 -0.09 -8.11 -3.64
CA VAL A 147 -0.88 -7.49 -4.73
C VAL A 147 -1.97 -8.45 -5.22
N SER A 148 -1.68 -9.75 -5.34
CA SER A 148 -2.67 -10.76 -5.72
C SER A 148 -3.83 -10.88 -4.72
N ALA A 149 -3.57 -10.78 -3.41
CA ALA A 149 -4.62 -10.75 -2.39
C ALA A 149 -5.47 -9.46 -2.51
N GLY A 150 -4.84 -8.35 -2.89
CA GLY A 150 -5.54 -7.10 -3.22
C GLY A 150 -6.51 -7.26 -4.37
N VAL A 151 -6.07 -7.91 -5.45
CA VAL A 151 -6.92 -8.21 -6.63
C VAL A 151 -8.09 -9.10 -6.23
N GLU A 152 -7.85 -10.20 -5.52
CA GLU A 152 -8.89 -11.12 -5.04
C GLU A 152 -9.94 -10.40 -4.17
N GLY A 153 -9.49 -9.59 -3.20
CA GLY A 153 -10.38 -8.83 -2.33
C GLY A 153 -11.24 -7.82 -3.10
N LEU A 154 -10.67 -7.11 -4.09
CA LEU A 154 -11.43 -6.16 -4.91
C LEU A 154 -12.42 -6.85 -5.87
N VAL A 155 -12.05 -8.00 -6.43
CA VAL A 155 -12.99 -8.81 -7.24
C VAL A 155 -14.17 -9.22 -6.38
N THR A 156 -13.93 -9.81 -5.20
CA THR A 156 -14.97 -10.19 -4.25
C THR A 156 -15.86 -9.00 -3.88
N TYR A 157 -15.24 -7.89 -3.46
CA TYR A 157 -15.98 -6.67 -3.11
C TYR A 157 -16.87 -6.18 -4.25
N THR A 158 -16.38 -6.21 -5.49
CA THR A 158 -17.13 -5.70 -6.65
C THR A 158 -18.30 -6.61 -7.01
N LEU A 159 -18.07 -7.94 -7.00
CA LEU A 159 -19.11 -8.92 -7.33
C LEU A 159 -20.25 -8.95 -6.29
N GLU A 160 -19.94 -8.72 -5.02
CA GLU A 160 -20.92 -8.70 -3.93
C GLU A 160 -21.73 -7.38 -3.86
N ARG A 161 -21.34 -6.35 -4.62
CA ARG A 161 -22.09 -5.08 -4.63
C ARG A 161 -23.45 -5.25 -5.28
N SER A 162 -24.47 -4.66 -4.65
CA SER A 162 -25.81 -4.58 -5.22
C SER A 162 -25.75 -3.95 -6.62
N GLY A 163 -26.46 -4.55 -7.56
CA GLY A 163 -26.49 -4.12 -8.97
C GLY A 163 -25.35 -4.71 -9.83
N ASN A 164 -24.53 -5.61 -9.30
CA ASN A 164 -23.42 -6.24 -10.04
C ASN A 164 -23.64 -7.74 -10.34
N GLY A 165 -24.87 -8.25 -10.22
CA GLY A 165 -25.14 -9.69 -10.44
C GLY A 165 -24.85 -10.22 -11.84
N ASP A 166 -24.67 -9.35 -12.82
CA ASP A 166 -24.33 -9.67 -14.22
C ASP A 166 -22.84 -9.48 -14.54
N VAL A 167 -22.02 -9.05 -13.58
CA VAL A 167 -20.58 -8.78 -13.79
C VAL A 167 -19.81 -10.07 -13.97
N GLN A 168 -19.03 -10.16 -15.05
CA GLN A 168 -18.21 -11.33 -15.40
C GLN A 168 -16.70 -11.02 -15.48
N SER A 169 -16.31 -9.75 -15.36
CA SER A 169 -14.93 -9.32 -15.41
C SER A 169 -14.74 -8.08 -14.54
N VAL A 170 -13.62 -8.00 -13.83
CA VAL A 170 -13.27 -6.87 -12.96
C VAL A 170 -11.78 -6.55 -13.12
N ASN A 171 -11.47 -5.31 -13.46
CA ASN A 171 -10.11 -4.79 -13.47
C ASN A 171 -9.79 -4.13 -12.13
N ALA A 172 -9.33 -4.92 -11.19
CA ALA A 172 -8.95 -4.46 -9.85
C ALA A 172 -7.72 -3.56 -9.89
N VAL A 173 -7.76 -2.42 -9.20
CA VAL A 173 -6.63 -1.49 -9.12
C VAL A 173 -5.90 -1.69 -7.81
N VAL A 174 -4.69 -2.26 -7.88
CA VAL A 174 -3.85 -2.55 -6.72
C VAL A 174 -2.41 -2.09 -6.96
N GLY A 175 -1.95 -1.12 -6.18
CA GLY A 175 -0.57 -0.67 -6.16
C GLY A 175 0.23 -1.33 -5.03
N GLU A 176 1.55 -1.43 -5.24
CA GLU A 176 2.45 -1.98 -4.23
C GLU A 176 3.15 -0.92 -3.39
N THR A 177 3.49 -1.30 -2.16
CA THR A 177 4.50 -0.70 -1.30
C THR A 177 5.50 -1.79 -0.91
N ASN A 178 6.80 -1.47 -0.79
CA ASN A 178 7.79 -2.49 -0.45
C ASN A 178 8.15 -2.40 1.03
N ASP A 179 7.70 -3.38 1.81
CA ASP A 179 7.97 -3.51 3.24
C ASP A 179 8.99 -4.63 3.55
N GLY A 180 9.72 -5.11 2.54
CA GLY A 180 10.56 -6.31 2.64
C GLY A 180 11.77 -6.21 3.57
N GLU A 181 12.14 -5.01 4.05
CA GLU A 181 13.23 -4.84 5.02
C GLU A 181 12.76 -4.99 6.47
N LEU A 182 11.54 -4.51 6.77
CA LEU A 182 11.01 -4.50 8.14
C LEU A 182 9.90 -5.54 8.37
N ASN A 183 9.46 -6.22 7.31
CA ASN A 183 8.40 -7.21 7.34
C ASN A 183 8.87 -8.56 6.81
N ASP A 184 8.41 -9.65 7.41
CA ASP A 184 8.45 -10.97 6.78
C ASP A 184 7.53 -11.00 5.55
N ILE A 185 7.97 -10.36 4.48
CA ILE A 185 7.20 -10.23 3.23
C ILE A 185 6.87 -11.60 2.60
N ARG A 186 7.74 -12.61 2.81
CA ARG A 186 7.55 -13.96 2.26
C ARG A 186 6.42 -14.73 2.93
N GLY A 187 6.10 -14.39 4.18
CA GLY A 187 4.97 -14.95 4.91
C GLY A 187 3.62 -14.58 4.31
N ARG A 188 3.57 -13.52 3.46
CA ARG A 188 2.35 -13.08 2.76
C ARG A 188 1.18 -12.94 3.73
N HIS A 189 1.38 -12.18 4.79
CA HIS A 189 0.44 -12.05 5.92
C HIS A 189 -0.85 -11.33 5.51
N VAL A 190 -0.82 -10.43 4.53
CA VAL A 190 -2.02 -9.80 3.99
C VAL A 190 -2.83 -10.79 3.16
N LYS A 191 -4.13 -10.90 3.47
CA LYS A 191 -5.11 -11.77 2.81
C LYS A 191 -6.28 -10.94 2.27
N ALA A 192 -7.10 -11.51 1.38
CA ALA A 192 -8.30 -10.86 0.83
C ALA A 192 -9.25 -10.32 1.91
N ALA A 193 -9.38 -11.02 3.05
CA ALA A 193 -10.17 -10.55 4.18
C ALA A 193 -9.71 -9.19 4.73
N HIS A 194 -8.39 -8.94 4.77
CA HIS A 194 -7.86 -7.65 5.22
C HIS A 194 -8.17 -6.52 4.24
N ILE A 195 -8.29 -6.84 2.94
CA ILE A 195 -8.73 -5.88 1.91
C ILE A 195 -10.19 -5.48 2.17
N LEU A 196 -11.07 -6.49 2.35
CA LEU A 196 -12.49 -6.25 2.65
C LEU A 196 -12.65 -5.44 3.95
N ASP A 197 -11.84 -5.71 4.96
CA ASP A 197 -11.85 -4.96 6.22
C ASP A 197 -11.37 -3.51 6.05
N ALA A 198 -10.34 -3.26 5.23
CA ALA A 198 -9.90 -1.91 4.92
C ALA A 198 -10.98 -1.12 4.19
N LEU A 199 -11.68 -1.76 3.23
CA LEU A 199 -12.82 -1.16 2.53
C LEU A 199 -13.98 -0.85 3.47
N LYS A 200 -14.31 -1.74 4.42
CA LYS A 200 -15.34 -1.51 5.44
C LYS A 200 -15.00 -0.37 6.39
N LYS A 201 -13.72 -0.17 6.70
CA LYS A 201 -13.21 0.89 7.59
C LYS A 201 -13.04 2.23 6.88
N ALA A 202 -13.21 2.28 5.56
CA ALA A 202 -13.03 3.52 4.81
C ALA A 202 -14.04 4.59 5.24
N ALA A 203 -13.52 5.76 5.61
CA ALA A 203 -14.30 6.89 6.07
C ALA A 203 -13.74 8.21 5.49
N PRO A 204 -14.58 9.24 5.33
CA PRO A 204 -14.12 10.60 5.07
C PRO A 204 -13.45 11.20 6.32
N GLY A 205 -12.84 12.36 6.18
CA GLY A 205 -12.22 13.07 7.30
C GLY A 205 -10.72 12.85 7.41
N PRO A 206 -10.10 13.07 8.57
CA PRO A 206 -8.66 12.94 8.75
C PRO A 206 -8.18 11.53 8.42
N VAL A 207 -7.08 11.45 7.64
CA VAL A 207 -6.44 10.18 7.28
C VAL A 207 -5.28 9.94 8.24
N ALA A 208 -5.18 8.74 8.79
CA ALA A 208 -4.04 8.35 9.60
C ALA A 208 -2.76 8.30 8.75
N GLU A 209 -1.65 8.77 9.30
CA GLU A 209 -0.38 8.93 8.61
C GLU A 209 0.75 8.18 9.30
N GLY A 210 1.78 7.83 8.55
CA GLY A 210 2.99 7.16 9.03
C GLY A 210 2.90 5.65 8.95
N ASN A 211 3.33 4.97 10.00
CA ASN A 211 3.39 3.50 10.06
C ASN A 211 2.00 2.88 10.23
N VAL A 212 1.14 3.05 9.24
CA VAL A 212 -0.26 2.63 9.22
C VAL A 212 -0.68 2.12 7.85
N GLY A 213 -1.52 1.09 7.81
CA GLY A 213 -1.99 0.49 6.56
C GLY A 213 -0.83 0.02 5.68
N ALA A 214 -0.89 0.32 4.40
CA ALA A 214 0.16 -0.02 3.43
C ALA A 214 1.51 0.69 3.70
N GLY A 215 1.54 1.75 4.51
CA GLY A 215 2.77 2.41 4.96
C GLY A 215 3.46 1.71 6.13
N THR A 216 2.90 0.61 6.63
CA THR A 216 3.49 -0.15 7.76
C THR A 216 4.67 -0.97 7.25
N GLY A 217 5.83 -0.79 7.89
CA GLY A 217 7.05 -1.51 7.53
C GLY A 217 7.74 -1.01 6.25
N THR A 218 7.28 0.08 5.66
CA THR A 218 7.79 0.64 4.40
C THR A 218 8.85 1.70 4.65
#